data_1efd419ef4e26081ea7dfca12555da22
#
_entry.id   1efd419ef4e26081ea7dfca12555da22
#
_cell.length_a   1.000
_cell.length_b   1.000
_cell.length_c   1.000
_cell.angle_alpha   90.00
_cell.angle_beta   90.00
_cell.angle_gamma   90.00
#
_symmetry.space_group_name_H-M   'P 1'
#
loop_
_entity.id
_entity.type
_entity.pdbx_description
1 polymer ?
#
loop_
_entity_poly.entity_id
_entity_poly.type
_entity_poly.pdbx_seq_one_letter_code
_entity_poly.pdbx_strand_id
1 'polypeptide(L)'
;MQLQTAVNNVFVQLSATLDQLSQDQYTQPCKTLFNATVGQHVRHIIELFQCLENGYEPGLVNYEKRLRDVRIESDKQFAAGLLTEVHQGLNRENKDLQLEACYDEHAEAPITLATNFYREVAYNLEHTIHHMALIRVGITEVSEIELPEEFGVASSTIKYRQQCAQ
;
A
#
# COMPACT_ATOMS: atom_id res chain seq x y z
N MET A 1 -18.53 2.31 -4.31
CA MET A 1 -18.59 0.96 -3.66
C MET A 1 -17.81 0.99 -2.36
N GLN A 2 -18.21 0.18 -1.35
CA GLN A 2 -17.59 0.20 -0.01
C GLN A 2 -16.06 -0.02 -0.03
N LEU A 3 -15.58 -0.93 -0.87
CA LEU A 3 -14.15 -1.22 -1.01
C LEU A 3 -13.35 -0.04 -1.58
N GLN A 4 -13.85 0.62 -2.60
CA GLN A 4 -13.21 1.83 -3.16
C GLN A 4 -13.16 2.97 -2.16
N THR A 5 -14.23 3.15 -1.36
CA THR A 5 -14.24 4.13 -0.27
C THR A 5 -13.17 3.82 0.77
N ALA A 6 -13.00 2.55 1.13
CA ALA A 6 -11.97 2.13 2.08
C ALA A 6 -10.54 2.40 1.56
N VAL A 7 -10.27 2.10 0.28
CA VAL A 7 -8.98 2.43 -0.36
C VAL A 7 -8.77 3.94 -0.38
N ASN A 8 -9.79 4.71 -0.77
CA ASN A 8 -9.70 6.17 -0.77
C ASN A 8 -9.32 6.72 0.62
N ASN A 9 -9.93 6.21 1.68
CA ASN A 9 -9.66 6.68 3.04
C ASN A 9 -8.21 6.45 3.46
N VAL A 10 -7.62 5.30 3.14
CA VAL A 10 -6.21 5.03 3.48
C VAL A 10 -5.26 5.88 2.62
N PHE A 11 -5.58 6.11 1.35
CA PHE A 11 -4.77 6.95 0.48
C PHE A 11 -4.82 8.43 0.88
N VAL A 12 -5.98 8.94 1.31
CA VAL A 12 -6.11 10.30 1.86
C VAL A 12 -5.26 10.45 3.12
N GLN A 13 -5.31 9.48 4.04
CA GLN A 13 -4.47 9.50 5.24
C GLN A 13 -2.98 9.46 4.89
N LEU A 14 -2.59 8.61 3.95
CA LEU A 14 -1.19 8.48 3.52
C LEU A 14 -0.71 9.78 2.85
N SER A 15 -1.47 10.34 1.93
CA SER A 15 -1.14 11.61 1.26
C SER A 15 -1.02 12.76 2.26
N ALA A 16 -1.97 12.91 3.18
CA ALA A 16 -1.92 13.92 4.24
C ALA A 16 -0.70 13.77 5.16
N THR A 17 -0.21 12.55 5.34
CA THR A 17 1.02 12.26 6.08
C THR A 17 2.25 12.66 5.28
N LEU A 18 2.29 12.33 3.97
CA LEU A 18 3.40 12.74 3.09
C LEU A 18 3.53 14.26 2.99
N ASP A 19 2.40 15.00 3.00
CA ASP A 19 2.42 16.46 2.97
C ASP A 19 3.12 17.06 4.20
N GLN A 20 3.00 16.43 5.36
CA GLN A 20 3.61 16.89 6.61
C GLN A 20 5.11 16.55 6.72
N LEU A 21 5.58 15.48 6.08
CA LEU A 21 6.98 15.09 6.09
C LEU A 21 7.84 16.04 5.25
N SER A 22 9.06 16.32 5.68
CA SER A 22 10.07 16.88 4.80
C SER A 22 10.58 15.81 3.81
N GLN A 23 11.22 16.25 2.72
CA GLN A 23 11.85 15.34 1.77
C GLN A 23 12.94 14.48 2.45
N ASP A 24 13.73 15.08 3.35
CA ASP A 24 14.78 14.38 4.09
C ASP A 24 14.19 13.30 5.02
N GLN A 25 13.11 13.62 5.76
CA GLN A 25 12.41 12.64 6.61
C GLN A 25 11.83 11.47 5.80
N TYR A 26 11.34 11.73 4.59
CA TYR A 26 10.80 10.70 3.70
C TYR A 26 11.84 9.68 3.26
N THR A 27 13.08 10.13 3.05
CA THR A 27 14.19 9.31 2.55
C THR A 27 15.19 8.87 3.63
N GLN A 28 14.98 9.29 4.89
CA GLN A 28 15.87 8.97 6.00
C GLN A 28 15.72 7.49 6.39
N PRO A 29 16.84 6.73 6.47
CA PRO A 29 16.80 5.37 7.00
C PRO A 29 16.37 5.32 8.46
N CYS A 30 15.40 4.48 8.79
CA CYS A 30 14.87 4.28 10.14
C CYS A 30 15.47 2.99 10.74
N LYS A 31 16.11 3.10 11.90
CA LYS A 31 16.69 1.93 12.61
C LYS A 31 15.61 0.93 13.01
N THR A 32 14.45 1.44 13.45
CA THR A 32 13.28 0.64 13.82
C THR A 32 12.68 -0.14 12.65
N LEU A 33 13.00 0.25 11.41
CA LEU A 33 12.59 -0.42 10.17
C LEU A 33 13.77 -1.15 9.48
N PHE A 34 14.78 -1.57 10.24
CA PHE A 34 15.97 -2.24 9.69
C PHE A 34 16.67 -1.44 8.57
N ASN A 35 16.75 -0.12 8.74
CA ASN A 35 17.27 0.87 7.80
C ASN A 35 16.41 1.06 6.52
N ALA A 36 15.21 0.54 6.46
CA ALA A 36 14.25 0.94 5.44
C ALA A 36 13.77 2.39 5.70
N THR A 37 13.30 3.07 4.64
CA THR A 37 12.78 4.43 4.70
C THR A 37 11.26 4.43 4.61
N VAL A 38 10.61 5.53 5.01
CA VAL A 38 9.18 5.74 4.75
C VAL A 38 8.90 5.63 3.25
N GLY A 39 9.75 6.23 2.41
CA GLY A 39 9.63 6.18 0.96
C GLY A 39 9.63 4.78 0.38
N GLN A 40 10.44 3.86 0.92
CA GLN A 40 10.47 2.47 0.47
C GLN A 40 9.15 1.74 0.76
N HIS A 41 8.52 2.00 1.91
CA HIS A 41 7.21 1.45 2.22
C HIS A 41 6.11 2.05 1.34
N VAL A 42 6.15 3.35 1.07
CA VAL A 42 5.21 4.03 0.14
C VAL A 42 5.37 3.49 -1.27
N ARG A 43 6.61 3.32 -1.77
CA ARG A 43 6.87 2.70 -3.07
C ARG A 43 6.23 1.31 -3.14
N HIS A 44 6.41 0.50 -2.11
CA HIS A 44 5.87 -0.85 -2.09
C HIS A 44 4.33 -0.84 -2.20
N ILE A 45 3.65 0.04 -1.48
CA ILE A 45 2.20 0.21 -1.57
C ILE A 45 1.78 0.56 -3.01
N ILE A 46 2.37 1.59 -3.59
CA ILE A 46 2.03 2.09 -4.93
C ILE A 46 2.24 1.00 -5.99
N GLU A 47 3.39 0.34 -5.96
CA GLU A 47 3.75 -0.68 -6.95
C GLU A 47 2.85 -1.91 -6.91
N LEU A 48 2.30 -2.29 -5.75
CA LEU A 48 1.33 -3.39 -5.68
C LEU A 48 0.04 -3.03 -6.43
N PHE A 49 -0.48 -1.84 -6.23
CA PHE A 49 -1.66 -1.39 -6.97
C PHE A 49 -1.38 -1.26 -8.47
N GLN A 50 -0.21 -0.75 -8.86
CA GLN A 50 0.18 -0.68 -10.26
C GLN A 50 0.27 -2.07 -10.91
N CYS A 51 0.76 -3.09 -10.19
CA CYS A 51 0.73 -4.47 -10.67
C CYS A 51 -0.70 -4.97 -10.91
N LEU A 52 -1.62 -4.64 -10.01
CA LEU A 52 -3.03 -5.01 -10.16
C LEU A 52 -3.67 -4.30 -11.37
N GLU A 53 -3.43 -3.00 -11.53
CA GLU A 53 -3.93 -2.21 -12.66
C GLU A 53 -3.42 -2.73 -13.99
N ASN A 54 -2.13 -3.01 -14.09
CA ASN A 54 -1.48 -3.54 -15.28
C ASN A 54 -1.94 -4.97 -15.58
N GLY A 55 -2.27 -5.75 -14.55
CA GLY A 55 -2.78 -7.11 -14.67
C GLY A 55 -4.26 -7.21 -15.03
N TYR A 56 -5.02 -6.11 -14.93
CA TYR A 56 -6.46 -6.13 -15.14
C TYR A 56 -6.85 -6.53 -16.57
N GLU A 57 -6.31 -5.87 -17.59
CA GLU A 57 -6.64 -6.17 -18.99
C GLU A 57 -6.17 -7.57 -19.42
N PRO A 58 -4.91 -7.98 -19.18
CA PRO A 58 -4.44 -9.33 -19.49
C PRO A 58 -5.16 -10.43 -18.70
N GLY A 59 -5.76 -10.10 -17.56
CA GLY A 59 -6.36 -11.08 -16.66
C GLY A 59 -5.36 -11.83 -15.79
N LEU A 60 -4.11 -11.34 -15.70
CA LEU A 60 -3.01 -11.98 -14.97
C LEU A 60 -2.28 -10.96 -14.09
N VAL A 61 -2.25 -11.20 -12.80
CA VAL A 61 -1.54 -10.37 -11.81
C VAL A 61 -0.31 -11.13 -11.31
N ASN A 62 0.83 -10.45 -11.24
CA ASN A 62 2.05 -10.96 -10.62
C ASN A 62 2.75 -9.84 -9.83
N TYR A 63 2.68 -9.90 -8.51
CA TYR A 63 3.26 -8.88 -7.62
C TYR A 63 4.79 -8.97 -7.51
N GLU A 64 5.40 -10.06 -7.94
CA GLU A 64 6.86 -10.21 -7.93
C GLU A 64 7.51 -9.41 -9.06
N LYS A 65 6.78 -9.16 -10.15
CA LYS A 65 7.22 -8.41 -11.34
C LYS A 65 7.09 -6.88 -11.20
N ARG A 66 7.13 -6.35 -9.94
CA ARG A 66 7.16 -4.90 -9.69
C ARG A 66 8.38 -4.25 -10.32
N LEU A 67 8.18 -3.05 -10.86
CA LEU A 67 9.25 -2.29 -11.54
C LEU A 67 10.34 -1.79 -10.58
N ARG A 68 10.02 -1.61 -9.29
CA ARG A 68 10.90 -1.04 -8.26
C ARG A 68 11.46 0.32 -8.67
N ASP A 69 10.54 1.22 -9.05
CA ASP A 69 10.88 2.60 -9.46
C ASP A 69 11.41 3.40 -8.26
N VAL A 70 12.72 3.59 -8.26
CA VAL A 70 13.45 4.30 -7.17
C VAL A 70 12.96 5.75 -7.01
N ARG A 71 12.39 6.38 -8.05
CA ARG A 71 11.85 7.74 -7.94
C ARG A 71 10.74 7.83 -6.91
N ILE A 72 9.92 6.79 -6.77
CA ILE A 72 8.82 6.76 -5.82
C ILE A 72 9.35 6.85 -4.38
N GLU A 73 10.43 6.16 -4.04
CA GLU A 73 10.99 6.19 -2.68
C GLU A 73 11.88 7.39 -2.41
N SER A 74 12.33 8.10 -3.45
CA SER A 74 13.26 9.21 -3.35
C SER A 74 12.64 10.59 -3.62
N ASP A 75 11.39 10.66 -4.07
CA ASP A 75 10.64 11.89 -4.34
C ASP A 75 9.21 11.76 -3.82
N LYS A 76 8.94 12.41 -2.68
CA LYS A 76 7.62 12.34 -2.05
C LYS A 76 6.51 13.00 -2.87
N GLN A 77 6.82 14.03 -3.67
CA GLN A 77 5.84 14.68 -4.54
C GLN A 77 5.44 13.76 -5.70
N PHE A 78 6.42 13.09 -6.30
CA PHE A 78 6.16 12.07 -7.30
C PHE A 78 5.29 10.93 -6.75
N ALA A 79 5.61 10.44 -5.54
CA ALA A 79 4.82 9.41 -4.87
C ALA A 79 3.36 9.86 -4.59
N ALA A 80 3.15 11.09 -4.12
CA ALA A 80 1.82 11.65 -3.87
C ALA A 80 0.99 11.76 -5.16
N GLY A 81 1.62 12.14 -6.27
CA GLY A 81 0.98 12.13 -7.60
C GLY A 81 0.49 10.75 -8.00
N LEU A 82 1.35 9.72 -7.85
CA LEU A 82 1.01 8.34 -8.18
C LEU A 82 -0.09 7.76 -7.30
N LEU A 83 -0.20 8.11 -6.02
CA LEU A 83 -1.32 7.70 -5.16
C LEU A 83 -2.66 8.18 -5.73
N THR A 84 -2.69 9.40 -6.27
CA THR A 84 -3.88 9.95 -6.93
C THR A 84 -4.22 9.20 -8.22
N GLU A 85 -3.23 8.92 -9.05
CA GLU A 85 -3.40 8.18 -10.31
C GLU A 85 -3.93 6.76 -10.05
N VAL A 86 -3.29 6.02 -9.15
CA VAL A 86 -3.70 4.67 -8.75
C VAL A 86 -5.15 4.67 -8.25
N HIS A 87 -5.52 5.62 -7.38
CA HIS A 87 -6.90 5.69 -6.88
C HIS A 87 -7.92 5.85 -8.02
N GLN A 88 -7.62 6.65 -9.03
CA GLN A 88 -8.48 6.82 -10.20
C GLN A 88 -8.58 5.53 -11.04
N GLY A 89 -7.48 4.81 -11.19
CA GLY A 89 -7.39 3.55 -11.92
C GLY A 89 -8.18 2.39 -11.31
N LEU A 90 -8.49 2.45 -10.01
CA LEU A 90 -9.24 1.40 -9.30
C LEU A 90 -10.76 1.43 -9.55
N ASN A 91 -11.30 2.43 -10.26
CA ASN A 91 -12.72 2.51 -10.55
C ASN A 91 -13.10 1.60 -11.73
N ARG A 92 -13.01 0.28 -11.53
CA ARG A 92 -13.29 -0.75 -12.52
C ARG A 92 -14.30 -1.76 -12.00
N GLU A 93 -14.94 -2.50 -12.90
CA GLU A 93 -15.84 -3.61 -12.56
C GLU A 93 -15.05 -4.81 -12.03
N ASN A 94 -15.75 -5.68 -11.28
CA ASN A 94 -15.14 -6.95 -10.89
C ASN A 94 -14.95 -7.85 -12.11
N LYS A 95 -13.80 -8.50 -12.19
CA LYS A 95 -13.42 -9.39 -13.29
C LYS A 95 -12.60 -10.53 -12.73
N ASP A 96 -12.83 -11.73 -13.25
CA ASP A 96 -11.99 -12.89 -12.92
C ASP A 96 -10.56 -12.68 -13.43
N LEU A 97 -9.60 -12.97 -12.57
CA LEU A 97 -8.18 -12.85 -12.81
C LEU A 97 -7.46 -14.13 -12.40
N GLN A 98 -6.22 -14.26 -12.85
CA GLN A 98 -5.27 -15.24 -12.36
C GLN A 98 -4.17 -14.51 -11.57
N LEU A 99 -3.80 -15.07 -10.42
CA LEU A 99 -2.63 -14.63 -9.65
C LEU A 99 -1.49 -15.61 -9.90
N GLU A 100 -0.40 -15.13 -10.49
CA GLU A 100 0.85 -15.88 -10.65
C GLU A 100 1.80 -15.47 -9.53
N ALA A 101 2.32 -16.44 -8.77
CA ALA A 101 3.27 -16.20 -7.69
C ALA A 101 4.15 -17.42 -7.43
N CYS A 102 5.37 -17.17 -6.92
CA CYS A 102 6.29 -18.21 -6.48
C CYS A 102 6.49 -18.09 -4.96
N TYR A 103 5.97 -19.06 -4.20
CA TYR A 103 6.08 -19.07 -2.73
C TYR A 103 7.24 -19.92 -2.21
N ASP A 104 7.93 -20.62 -3.10
CA ASP A 104 9.13 -21.40 -2.78
C ASP A 104 10.31 -20.86 -3.60
N GLU A 105 11.34 -20.39 -2.91
CA GLU A 105 12.56 -19.84 -3.55
C GLU A 105 13.32 -20.85 -4.40
N HIS A 106 13.04 -22.14 -4.24
CA HIS A 106 13.65 -23.25 -4.99
C HIS A 106 12.72 -23.81 -6.09
N ALA A 107 11.50 -23.28 -6.23
CA ALA A 107 10.58 -23.75 -7.24
C ALA A 107 11.02 -23.32 -8.65
N GLU A 108 10.97 -24.27 -9.60
CA GLU A 108 11.33 -24.01 -11.00
C GLU A 108 10.26 -23.19 -11.75
N ALA A 109 9.02 -23.20 -11.25
CA ALA A 109 7.90 -22.50 -11.88
C ALA A 109 6.93 -21.91 -10.85
N PRO A 110 6.33 -20.73 -11.15
CA PRO A 110 5.30 -20.16 -10.32
C PRO A 110 4.02 -21.02 -10.35
N ILE A 111 3.22 -20.89 -9.30
CA ILE A 111 1.84 -21.42 -9.29
C ILE A 111 0.87 -20.34 -9.79
N THR A 112 -0.26 -20.78 -10.31
CA THR A 112 -1.36 -19.92 -10.73
C THR A 112 -2.59 -20.21 -9.88
N LEU A 113 -3.15 -19.15 -9.28
CA LEU A 113 -4.33 -19.20 -8.42
C LEU A 113 -5.46 -18.41 -9.06
N ALA A 114 -6.68 -18.97 -9.06
CA ALA A 114 -7.86 -18.23 -9.46
C ALA A 114 -8.18 -17.12 -8.45
N THR A 115 -8.44 -15.92 -8.93
CA THR A 115 -8.79 -14.75 -8.13
C THR A 115 -9.76 -13.83 -8.89
N ASN A 116 -10.03 -12.64 -8.39
CA ASN A 116 -10.77 -11.60 -9.09
C ASN A 116 -10.28 -10.21 -8.66
N PHE A 117 -10.63 -9.20 -9.46
CA PHE A 117 -10.16 -7.84 -9.25
C PHE A 117 -10.50 -7.30 -7.84
N TYR A 118 -11.73 -7.49 -7.36
CA TYR A 118 -12.11 -6.98 -6.03
C TYR A 118 -11.37 -7.68 -4.89
N ARG A 119 -11.11 -8.98 -5.03
CA ARG A 119 -10.30 -9.71 -4.06
C ARG A 119 -8.88 -9.18 -4.01
N GLU A 120 -8.28 -8.86 -5.15
CA GLU A 120 -6.93 -8.30 -5.23
C GLU A 120 -6.89 -6.84 -4.72
N VAL A 121 -7.92 -6.03 -4.98
CA VAL A 121 -8.06 -4.70 -4.34
C VAL A 121 -8.14 -4.81 -2.82
N ALA A 122 -8.91 -5.79 -2.30
CA ALA A 122 -9.00 -6.02 -0.86
C ALA A 122 -7.65 -6.47 -0.27
N TYR A 123 -6.92 -7.34 -0.94
CA TYR A 123 -5.57 -7.74 -0.54
C TYR A 123 -4.62 -6.54 -0.48
N ASN A 124 -4.59 -5.71 -1.51
CA ASN A 124 -3.75 -4.52 -1.55
C ASN A 124 -4.14 -3.49 -0.48
N LEU A 125 -5.43 -3.36 -0.16
CA LEU A 125 -5.91 -2.53 0.94
C LEU A 125 -5.38 -3.01 2.30
N GLU A 126 -5.54 -4.30 2.62
CA GLU A 126 -5.04 -4.87 3.88
C GLU A 126 -3.51 -4.78 3.97
N HIS A 127 -2.82 -5.00 2.87
CA HIS A 127 -1.37 -4.85 2.79
C HIS A 127 -0.94 -3.37 2.96
N THR A 128 -1.71 -2.43 2.42
CA THR A 128 -1.49 -0.99 2.63
C THR A 128 -1.61 -0.63 4.12
N ILE A 129 -2.65 -1.10 4.81
CA ILE A 129 -2.84 -0.88 6.25
C ILE A 129 -1.65 -1.44 7.04
N HIS A 130 -1.16 -2.62 6.68
CA HIS A 130 0.05 -3.21 7.28
C HIS A 130 1.28 -2.32 7.08
N HIS A 131 1.53 -1.84 5.87
CA HIS A 131 2.65 -0.93 5.59
C HIS A 131 2.47 0.44 6.25
N MET A 132 1.25 0.97 6.37
CA MET A 132 0.98 2.19 7.13
C MET A 132 1.32 2.03 8.62
N ALA A 133 1.11 0.85 9.21
CA ALA A 133 1.55 0.59 10.58
C ALA A 133 3.09 0.63 10.72
N LEU A 134 3.84 0.12 9.73
CA LEU A 134 5.29 0.26 9.67
C LEU A 134 5.73 1.71 9.43
N ILE A 135 5.06 2.42 8.52
CA ILE A 135 5.28 3.85 8.27
C ILE A 135 5.08 4.66 9.57
N ARG A 136 4.06 4.36 10.39
CA ARG A 136 3.86 4.97 11.71
C ARG A 136 5.12 4.84 12.57
N VAL A 137 5.68 3.62 12.65
CA VAL A 137 6.91 3.38 13.44
C VAL A 137 8.08 4.19 12.89
N GLY A 138 8.27 4.24 11.57
CA GLY A 138 9.31 5.05 10.95
C GLY A 138 9.14 6.55 11.22
N ILE A 139 7.91 7.08 11.10
CA ILE A 139 7.60 8.49 11.33
C ILE A 139 7.90 8.92 12.77
N THR A 140 7.59 8.09 13.76
CA THR A 140 7.94 8.39 15.16
C THR A 140 9.45 8.45 15.43
N GLU A 141 10.26 7.84 14.57
CA GLU A 141 11.73 7.94 14.67
C GLU A 141 12.29 9.19 13.99
N VAL A 142 11.73 9.58 12.85
CA VAL A 142 12.33 10.63 12.01
C VAL A 142 11.65 11.99 12.12
N SER A 143 10.51 12.09 12.84
CA SER A 143 9.74 13.33 12.96
C SER A 143 8.96 13.41 14.27
N GLU A 144 8.45 14.62 14.58
CA GLU A 144 7.52 14.89 15.69
C GLU A 144 6.05 14.95 15.22
N ILE A 145 5.74 14.39 14.03
CA ILE A 145 4.39 14.39 13.47
C ILE A 145 3.49 13.46 14.28
N GLU A 146 2.38 13.99 14.76
CA GLU A 146 1.32 13.21 15.42
C GLU A 146 0.38 12.63 14.35
N LEU A 147 0.35 11.32 14.26
CA LEU A 147 -0.54 10.60 13.34
C LEU A 147 -1.88 10.26 14.01
N PRO A 148 -3.01 10.27 13.25
CA PRO A 148 -4.31 9.83 13.75
C PRO A 148 -4.23 8.43 14.38
N GLU A 149 -5.05 8.17 15.43
CA GLU A 149 -5.05 6.86 16.10
C GLU A 149 -5.34 5.70 15.14
N GLU A 150 -6.16 5.95 14.14
CA GLU A 150 -6.57 4.94 13.14
C GLU A 150 -5.55 4.73 12.03
N PHE A 151 -4.49 5.54 11.93
CA PHE A 151 -3.48 5.39 10.88
C PHE A 151 -2.80 4.02 10.97
N GLY A 152 -2.91 3.21 9.93
CA GLY A 152 -2.34 1.86 9.90
C GLY A 152 -3.06 0.85 10.82
N VAL A 153 -4.32 1.10 11.15
CA VAL A 153 -5.16 0.19 11.96
C VAL A 153 -6.29 -0.39 11.10
N ALA A 154 -6.46 -1.70 11.16
CA ALA A 154 -7.53 -2.36 10.42
C ALA A 154 -8.92 -1.89 10.87
N SER A 155 -9.85 -1.73 9.92
CA SER A 155 -11.21 -1.26 10.18
C SER A 155 -11.98 -2.13 11.20
N SER A 156 -11.71 -3.42 11.23
CA SER A 156 -12.26 -4.35 12.23
C SER A 156 -11.79 -4.01 13.65
N THR A 157 -10.52 -3.66 13.81
CA THR A 157 -9.94 -3.24 15.09
C THR A 157 -10.52 -1.90 15.55
N ILE A 158 -10.71 -0.94 14.63
CA ILE A 158 -11.34 0.35 14.95
C ILE A 158 -12.76 0.13 15.46
N LYS A 159 -13.56 -0.68 14.76
CA LYS A 159 -14.93 -1.03 15.19
C LYS A 159 -14.96 -1.70 16.56
N TYR A 160 -14.05 -2.65 16.82
CA TYR A 160 -13.96 -3.30 18.11
C TYR A 160 -13.66 -2.30 19.24
N ARG A 161 -12.70 -1.40 19.06
CA ARG A 161 -12.38 -0.34 20.05
C ARG A 161 -13.57 0.56 20.35
N GLN A 162 -14.33 0.97 19.33
CA GLN A 162 -15.55 1.78 19.48
C GLN A 162 -16.65 1.07 20.26
N GLN A 163 -16.77 -0.24 20.11
CA GLN A 163 -17.74 -1.05 20.87
C GLN A 163 -17.33 -1.22 22.33
N CYS A 164 -16.01 -1.32 22.62
CA CYS A 164 -15.52 -1.44 23.99
C CYS A 164 -15.51 -0.10 24.77
N ALA A 165 -15.61 1.03 24.08
CA ALA A 165 -15.64 2.37 24.68
C ALA A 165 -17.06 2.83 25.07
N GLN A 166 -18.09 2.04 24.77
CA GLN A 166 -19.48 2.23 25.17
C GLN A 166 -19.81 1.39 26.41
#